data_a412404fd52634ebf589c039d7a3a4f9
#
_entry.id   a412404fd52634ebf589c039d7a3a4f9
#
_cell.length_a   1.000
_cell.length_b   1.000
_cell.length_c   1.000
_cell.angle_alpha   90.00
_cell.angle_beta   90.00
_cell.angle_gamma   90.00
#
_symmetry.space_group_name_H-M   'P 1'
#
loop_
_entity.id
_entity.type
_entity.pdbx_description
1 polymer ?
#
loop_
_entity_poly.entity_id
_entity_poly.type
_entity_poly.pdbx_seq_one_letter_code
_entity_poly.pdbx_strand_id
1 'polypeptide(L)'
;MADPKDTQELARSEATTETAETRQLYLRDGRTLSVSGAGTEELVEIHGSSGMLELRIKLTEAGPVLQMESVRLQLKAAESIDIETKRLNVKTEESTTIESAGEIRLAGEADVRVDANGEVHVK
;
A
#
# COMPACT_ATOMS: atom_id res chain seq x y z
N MET A 1 -2.79 19.04 -41.95
CA MET A 1 -2.78 18.94 -41.47
C MET A 1 -2.95 18.58 -40.65
N ALA A 2 -2.97 18.40 -40.37
CA ALA A 2 -3.02 17.96 -39.52
C ALA A 2 -3.09 17.57 -38.85
N ASP A 3 -3.01 17.45 -38.69
CA ASP A 3 -3.08 17.01 -38.03
C ASP A 3 -3.25 16.54 -37.35
N PRO A 4 -3.12 16.55 -37.40
CA PRO A 4 -3.35 15.96 -36.75
C PRO A 4 -3.38 15.58 -36.01
N LYS A 5 -3.24 15.65 -35.85
CA LYS A 5 -3.21 15.32 -35.21
C LYS A 5 -3.17 14.94 -34.61
N ASP A 6 -3.03 15.05 -34.67
CA ASP A 6 -3.00 14.81 -34.09
C ASP A 6 -3.31 14.27 -33.53
N THR A 7 -3.48 14.23 -33.54
CA THR A 7 -3.83 13.70 -33.05
C THR A 7 -3.81 12.96 -32.71
N GLN A 8 -3.63 12.84 -32.69
CA GLN A 8 -3.55 12.08 -32.35
C GLN A 8 -3.17 11.71 -31.81
N GLU A 9 -2.89 11.89 -31.93
CA GLU A 9 -2.42 11.60 -31.31
C GLU A 9 -2.56 11.24 -30.58
N LEU A 10 -2.92 11.12 -30.21
CA LEU A 10 -3.16 10.69 -29.39
C LEU A 10 -3.27 9.81 -29.17
N ALA A 11 -3.67 9.71 -29.51
CA ALA A 11 -3.72 8.58 -29.12
C ALA A 11 -2.68 7.90 -29.15
N ARG A 12 -2.54 8.16 -29.45
CA ARG A 12 -1.77 7.66 -29.37
C ARG A 12 -1.09 7.25 -28.76
N SER A 13 -1.06 7.47 -28.79
CA SER A 13 -0.21 7.18 -28.11
C SER A 13 -0.27 6.29 -27.21
N GLU A 14 -1.09 6.07 -26.78
CA GLU A 14 -1.18 5.09 -25.97
C GLU A 14 -0.67 3.94 -26.42
N ALA A 15 -0.66 3.70 -27.55
CA ALA A 15 -0.22 2.50 -28.08
C ALA A 15 1.16 2.23 -27.80
N THR A 16 1.86 3.20 -27.44
CA THR A 16 3.21 2.99 -27.18
C THR A 16 3.45 2.52 -25.82
N THR A 17 2.57 1.73 -25.32
CA THR A 17 2.68 1.33 -23.96
C THR A 17 3.83 0.47 -23.66
N GLU A 18 4.58 0.01 -24.64
CA GLU A 18 5.72 -0.77 -24.31
C GLU A 18 6.83 0.01 -23.72
N THR A 19 6.87 1.30 -23.91
CA THR A 19 7.86 2.10 -23.25
C THR A 19 7.32 2.58 -21.93
N ALA A 20 8.20 2.73 -20.96
CA ALA A 20 7.81 3.25 -19.68
C ALA A 20 7.34 4.69 -19.84
N GLU A 21 6.20 4.98 -19.27
CA GLU A 21 5.66 6.32 -19.25
C GLU A 21 5.49 6.73 -17.82
N THR A 22 5.79 7.99 -17.53
CA THR A 22 5.60 8.53 -16.20
C THR A 22 4.80 9.82 -16.30
N ARG A 23 3.72 9.89 -15.55
CA ARG A 23 2.93 11.10 -15.41
C ARG A 23 3.05 11.55 -13.99
N GLN A 24 3.19 12.85 -13.80
CA GLN A 24 3.37 13.39 -12.46
C GLN A 24 2.36 14.49 -12.23
N LEU A 25 1.87 14.54 -11.00
CA LEU A 25 0.99 15.58 -10.56
C LEU A 25 1.55 16.11 -9.24
N TYR A 26 1.75 17.42 -9.18
CA TYR A 26 2.30 18.01 -7.98
C TYR A 26 1.18 18.34 -7.02
N LEU A 27 1.33 17.86 -5.81
CA LEU A 27 0.35 18.05 -4.77
C LEU A 27 0.81 19.17 -3.86
N ARG A 28 -0.03 19.52 -2.89
CA ARG A 28 0.34 20.51 -1.90
C ARG A 28 1.44 19.97 -1.01
N ASP A 29 2.14 20.87 -0.36
CA ASP A 29 3.20 20.52 0.60
C ASP A 29 4.37 19.79 -0.04
N GLY A 30 4.59 20.03 -1.33
CA GLY A 30 5.75 19.47 -2.00
C GLY A 30 5.67 18.00 -2.34
N ARG A 31 4.50 17.39 -2.20
CA ARG A 31 4.33 16.00 -2.56
C ARG A 31 4.08 15.84 -4.05
N THR A 32 4.40 14.67 -4.54
CA THR A 32 4.24 14.32 -5.93
C THR A 32 3.51 13.01 -6.05
N LEU A 33 2.47 12.98 -6.89
CA LEU A 33 1.79 11.77 -7.27
C LEU A 33 2.31 11.39 -8.64
N SER A 34 2.79 10.17 -8.79
CA SER A 34 3.27 9.72 -10.09
C SER A 34 2.60 8.42 -10.48
N VAL A 35 2.33 8.29 -11.76
CA VAL A 35 1.79 7.08 -12.34
C VAL A 35 2.73 6.69 -13.45
N SER A 36 3.32 5.49 -13.34
CA SER A 36 4.26 5.02 -14.34
C SER A 36 3.93 3.58 -14.68
N GLY A 37 4.34 3.16 -15.86
CA GLY A 37 4.05 1.82 -16.31
C GLY A 37 5.12 1.32 -17.22
N ALA A 38 5.35 0.00 -17.16
CA ALA A 38 6.27 -0.65 -18.05
C ALA A 38 5.81 -2.09 -18.19
N GLY A 39 5.61 -2.52 -19.43
CA GLY A 39 5.15 -3.88 -19.68
C GLY A 39 3.75 -4.09 -19.15
N THR A 40 3.60 -5.09 -18.29
CA THR A 40 2.29 -5.45 -17.76
C THR A 40 2.04 -4.88 -16.37
N GLU A 41 2.95 -4.06 -15.86
CA GLU A 41 2.82 -3.54 -14.51
C GLU A 41 2.71 -2.03 -14.52
N GLU A 42 1.96 -1.50 -13.57
CA GLU A 42 1.83 -0.07 -13.37
C GLU A 42 2.11 0.27 -11.94
N LEU A 43 2.66 1.44 -11.72
CA LEU A 43 2.97 1.93 -10.38
C LEU A 43 2.27 3.25 -10.15
N VAL A 44 1.60 3.36 -9.01
CA VAL A 44 1.06 4.64 -8.54
C VAL A 44 1.81 4.94 -7.25
N GLU A 45 2.45 6.10 -7.19
CA GLU A 45 3.30 6.42 -6.05
C GLU A 45 3.06 7.84 -5.57
N ILE A 46 3.18 8.04 -4.28
CA ILE A 46 3.20 9.37 -3.69
C ILE A 46 4.54 9.50 -2.97
N HIS A 47 5.29 10.53 -3.34
CA HIS A 47 6.56 10.85 -2.71
C HIS A 47 6.41 12.15 -1.95
N GLY A 48 7.08 12.23 -0.81
CA GLY A 48 7.11 13.44 -0.02
C GLY A 48 8.03 14.47 -0.61
N SER A 49 8.09 15.64 0.03
CA SER A 49 8.88 16.74 -0.49
C SER A 49 10.38 16.42 -0.53
N SER A 50 10.81 15.48 0.30
CA SER A 50 12.21 15.06 0.29
C SER A 50 12.50 13.97 -0.74
N GLY A 51 11.49 13.53 -1.47
CA GLY A 51 11.66 12.44 -2.42
C GLY A 51 11.40 11.08 -1.82
N MET A 52 11.08 11.00 -0.53
CA MET A 52 10.87 9.74 0.13
C MET A 52 9.53 9.15 -0.26
N LEU A 53 9.51 7.85 -0.51
CA LEU A 53 8.28 7.16 -0.88
C LEU A 53 7.36 7.09 0.33
N GLU A 54 6.10 7.48 0.15
CA GLU A 54 5.10 7.41 1.22
C GLU A 54 4.03 6.39 0.93
N LEU A 55 3.64 6.22 -0.33
CA LEU A 55 2.59 5.29 -0.70
C LEU A 55 2.89 4.74 -2.07
N ARG A 56 2.75 3.44 -2.23
CA ARG A 56 2.92 2.80 -3.53
C ARG A 56 1.82 1.77 -3.73
N ILE A 57 1.18 1.83 -4.88
CA ILE A 57 0.29 0.78 -5.33
C ILE A 57 0.88 0.22 -6.61
N LYS A 58 1.21 -1.07 -6.58
CA LYS A 58 1.78 -1.74 -7.75
C LYS A 58 0.69 -2.62 -8.33
N LEU A 59 0.32 -2.36 -9.55
CA LEU A 59 -0.73 -3.12 -10.23
C LEU A 59 -0.06 -4.18 -11.07
N THR A 60 -0.22 -5.44 -10.67
CA THR A 60 0.39 -6.57 -11.35
C THR A 60 -0.69 -7.47 -11.91
N GLU A 61 -0.29 -8.43 -12.71
CA GLU A 61 -1.25 -9.38 -13.25
C GLU A 61 -1.90 -10.21 -12.17
N ALA A 62 -1.20 -10.44 -11.07
CA ALA A 62 -1.75 -11.21 -9.97
C ALA A 62 -2.62 -10.37 -9.05
N GLY A 63 -2.67 -9.06 -9.25
CA GLY A 63 -3.49 -8.17 -8.45
C GLY A 63 -2.68 -7.02 -7.89
N PRO A 64 -3.32 -6.13 -7.15
CA PRO A 64 -2.64 -4.96 -6.61
C PRO A 64 -1.83 -5.31 -5.37
N VAL A 65 -0.70 -4.65 -5.22
CA VAL A 65 0.13 -4.73 -4.03
C VAL A 65 0.19 -3.32 -3.45
N LEU A 66 -0.24 -3.17 -2.21
CA LEU A 66 -0.25 -1.88 -1.53
C LEU A 66 0.89 -1.84 -0.53
N GLN A 67 1.72 -0.83 -0.65
CA GLN A 67 2.85 -0.62 0.25
C GLN A 67 2.77 0.79 0.79
N MET A 68 2.78 0.90 2.12
CA MET A 68 2.72 2.20 2.77
C MET A 68 3.91 2.31 3.70
N GLU A 69 4.68 3.38 3.53
CA GLU A 69 5.81 3.66 4.38
C GLU A 69 5.58 5.04 4.96
N SER A 70 5.29 5.09 6.22
CA SER A 70 4.95 6.36 6.83
C SER A 70 5.48 6.38 8.26
N VAL A 71 5.58 7.58 8.79
CA VAL A 71 5.96 7.73 10.18
C VAL A 71 4.84 7.23 11.07
N ARG A 72 3.61 7.35 10.62
CA ARG A 72 2.47 7.02 11.45
C ARG A 72 1.30 6.59 10.58
N LEU A 73 0.72 5.45 10.91
CA LEU A 73 -0.46 4.94 10.23
C LEU A 73 -1.56 4.79 11.28
N GLN A 74 -2.73 5.37 11.01
CA GLN A 74 -3.88 5.22 11.88
C GLN A 74 -5.04 4.65 11.08
N LEU A 75 -5.68 3.63 11.62
CA LEU A 75 -6.89 3.06 11.05
C LEU A 75 -8.00 3.20 12.07
N LYS A 76 -9.06 3.88 11.69
CA LYS A 76 -10.21 4.06 12.56
C LYS A 76 -11.47 3.77 11.77
N ALA A 77 -12.34 2.98 12.34
CA ALA A 77 -13.62 2.69 11.73
C ALA A 77 -14.68 2.80 12.81
N ALA A 78 -15.87 3.29 12.43
CA ALA A 78 -16.95 3.46 13.40
C ALA A 78 -17.52 2.12 13.86
N GLU A 79 -17.48 1.11 12.99
CA GLU A 79 -18.12 -0.16 13.32
C GLU A 79 -17.18 -1.33 13.32
N SER A 80 -16.39 -1.52 12.29
CA SER A 80 -15.55 -2.70 12.24
C SER A 80 -14.34 -2.51 11.34
N ILE A 81 -13.30 -3.29 11.60
CA ILE A 81 -12.16 -3.45 10.72
C ILE A 81 -11.98 -4.94 10.56
N ASP A 82 -12.08 -5.42 9.32
CA ASP A 82 -11.98 -6.85 9.02
C ASP A 82 -10.73 -7.11 8.20
N ILE A 83 -9.94 -8.10 8.61
CA ILE A 83 -8.73 -8.49 7.89
C ILE A 83 -8.83 -9.98 7.60
N GLU A 84 -8.85 -10.34 6.31
CA GLU A 84 -8.91 -11.73 5.88
C GLU A 84 -7.75 -11.99 4.94
N THR A 85 -6.93 -12.97 5.26
CA THR A 85 -5.75 -13.24 4.47
C THR A 85 -5.29 -14.66 4.73
N LYS A 86 -4.46 -15.18 3.84
CA LYS A 86 -3.83 -16.47 4.08
C LYS A 86 -2.76 -16.39 5.14
N ARG A 87 -2.15 -15.23 5.33
CA ARG A 87 -1.04 -15.10 6.27
C ARG A 87 -0.98 -13.66 6.74
N LEU A 88 -0.96 -13.48 8.03
CA LEU A 88 -0.84 -12.16 8.64
C LEU A 88 0.41 -12.14 9.50
N ASN A 89 1.29 -11.17 9.26
CA ASN A 89 2.51 -10.99 10.04
C ASN A 89 2.51 -9.59 10.63
N VAL A 90 2.76 -9.50 11.92
CA VAL A 90 2.85 -8.23 12.63
C VAL A 90 4.15 -8.24 13.41
N LYS A 91 5.00 -7.25 13.15
CA LYS A 91 6.29 -7.12 13.84
C LYS A 91 6.44 -5.69 14.34
N THR A 92 6.86 -5.55 15.57
CA THR A 92 7.12 -4.23 16.15
C THR A 92 8.48 -4.28 16.84
N GLU A 93 9.14 -3.12 16.90
CA GLU A 93 10.45 -3.05 17.54
C GLU A 93 10.36 -2.81 19.03
N GLU A 94 9.30 -2.14 19.48
CA GLU A 94 9.20 -1.78 20.88
C GLU A 94 8.09 -2.49 21.60
N SER A 95 6.86 -2.38 21.13
CA SER A 95 5.75 -3.01 21.83
C SER A 95 4.56 -3.19 20.92
N THR A 96 3.73 -4.16 21.26
CA THR A 96 2.44 -4.37 20.62
C THR A 96 1.41 -4.38 21.72
N THR A 97 0.37 -3.58 21.57
CA THR A 97 -0.70 -3.50 22.55
C THR A 97 -2.03 -3.78 21.87
N ILE A 98 -2.80 -4.71 22.44
CA ILE A 98 -4.14 -5.04 21.97
C ILE A 98 -5.06 -4.96 23.16
N GLU A 99 -6.07 -4.08 23.08
CA GLU A 99 -6.98 -3.83 24.20
C GLU A 99 -8.41 -3.89 23.73
N SER A 100 -9.28 -4.37 24.57
CA SER A 100 -10.70 -4.40 24.30
C SER A 100 -11.46 -4.11 25.59
N ALA A 101 -12.51 -3.31 25.49
CA ALA A 101 -13.38 -3.10 26.65
C ALA A 101 -14.23 -4.36 26.90
N GLY A 102 -14.42 -5.18 25.91
CA GLY A 102 -15.15 -6.42 26.07
C GLY A 102 -14.21 -7.60 26.06
N GLU A 103 -14.33 -8.43 25.06
CA GLU A 103 -13.60 -9.69 24.98
C GLU A 103 -12.53 -9.63 23.92
N ILE A 104 -11.39 -10.26 24.19
CA ILE A 104 -10.39 -10.53 23.17
C ILE A 104 -10.38 -12.03 22.97
N ARG A 105 -10.61 -12.46 21.73
CA ARG A 105 -10.66 -13.87 21.42
C ARG A 105 -9.55 -14.23 20.47
N LEU A 106 -8.79 -15.26 20.82
CA LEU A 106 -7.69 -15.74 20.03
C LEU A 106 -7.90 -17.23 19.86
N ALA A 107 -8.03 -17.69 18.63
CA ALA A 107 -8.34 -19.10 18.38
C ALA A 107 -7.56 -19.59 17.18
N GLY A 108 -7.02 -20.78 17.28
CA GLY A 108 -6.34 -21.43 16.18
C GLY A 108 -6.86 -22.85 16.06
N GLU A 109 -7.01 -23.34 14.84
CA GLU A 109 -7.51 -24.70 14.67
C GLU A 109 -6.46 -25.73 15.06
N ALA A 110 -5.20 -25.42 14.82
CA ALA A 110 -4.13 -26.33 15.24
C ALA A 110 -3.58 -25.89 16.57
N ASP A 111 -2.81 -24.82 16.59
CA ASP A 111 -2.15 -24.37 17.79
C ASP A 111 -2.26 -22.87 17.96
N VAL A 112 -2.25 -22.44 19.20
CA VAL A 112 -1.97 -21.06 19.56
C VAL A 112 -0.69 -21.10 20.37
N ARG A 113 0.35 -20.45 19.86
CA ARG A 113 1.66 -20.51 20.50
C ARG A 113 2.07 -19.15 20.99
N VAL A 114 2.54 -19.08 22.22
CA VAL A 114 3.04 -17.85 22.80
C VAL A 114 4.44 -18.13 23.30
N ASP A 115 5.43 -17.42 22.77
CA ASP A 115 6.82 -17.58 23.17
C ASP A 115 7.33 -16.25 23.68
N ALA A 116 8.06 -16.29 24.77
CA ALA A 116 8.66 -15.10 25.34
C ALA A 116 10.02 -15.46 25.87
N ASN A 117 10.98 -14.52 25.74
CA ASN A 117 12.27 -14.72 26.35
C ASN A 117 12.22 -14.43 27.83
N GLY A 118 11.29 -13.65 28.28
CA GLY A 118 11.10 -13.39 29.70
C GLY A 118 9.91 -14.14 30.21
N GLU A 119 8.91 -13.42 30.70
CA GLU A 119 7.75 -14.04 31.31
C GLU A 119 6.50 -13.82 30.50
N VAL A 120 5.58 -14.78 30.60
CA VAL A 120 4.24 -14.65 30.06
C VAL A 120 3.31 -14.46 31.26
N HIS A 121 2.60 -13.35 31.29
CA HIS A 121 1.67 -13.05 32.38
C HIS A 121 0.24 -13.17 31.88
N VAL A 122 -0.55 -13.92 32.61
CA VAL A 122 -1.97 -14.08 32.32
C VAL A 122 -2.71 -13.82 33.62
N LYS A 123 -3.65 -12.87 33.56
CA LYS A 123 -4.43 -12.52 34.74
C LYS A 123 -5.89 -12.83 34.56
#